data_89c682862f24efcc6d638443d14b27ae
#
_entry.id   89c682862f24efcc6d638443d14b27ae
#
_cell.length_a   1.000
_cell.length_b   1.000
_cell.length_c   1.000
_cell.angle_alpha   90.00
_cell.angle_beta   90.00
_cell.angle_gamma   90.00
#
_symmetry.space_group_name_H-M   'P 1'
#
loop_
_entity.id
_entity.type
_entity.pdbx_description
1 polymer ?
#
loop_
_entity_poly.entity_id
_entity_poly.type
_entity_poly.pdbx_seq_one_letter_code
_entity_poly.pdbx_strand_id
1 'polypeptide(L)'
;PSTKLVEGDEIIRQALQLSENELDMIEHSVTEMEQELGTDREAALADMRYTFIEEVCAESVVKGHQSKESLRSVKIDSVLTHKYLAIPIFLGIMMLIFWLTFGVIGPVLSDWLSSGIDAITNLMDRALTAYGINPVVHSLIIDGVFAGVGSVLSFLPIIVVLFFFLSILEDSGYMARVAFVMDKLLRKIGLSGRSFVPMLIGFGCSVPAIMATRTLSSERDRKMTILLTPFMSCSAKLPIYAVFSTAFFPDYAALVMIALYVFGILTAILCGLIFKHTLFKGQPVPFVMELPNYR
;
A
#
# COMPACT_ATOMS: atom_id res chain seq x y z
N PRO A 1 33.42 6.92 11.53
CA PRO A 1 32.90 8.19 12.09
C PRO A 1 32.47 9.16 11.00
N SER A 2 33.30 9.41 9.97
CA SER A 2 33.04 10.38 8.90
C SER A 2 31.75 10.13 8.12
N THR A 3 31.47 8.91 7.70
CA THR A 3 30.20 8.55 7.01
C THR A 3 28.97 8.84 7.86
N LYS A 4 29.02 8.57 9.15
CA LYS A 4 27.92 8.88 10.08
C LYS A 4 27.74 10.36 10.35
N LEU A 5 28.82 11.16 10.27
CA LEU A 5 28.72 12.61 10.33
C LEU A 5 28.01 13.18 9.11
N VAL A 6 28.30 12.63 7.93
CA VAL A 6 27.62 13.01 6.68
C VAL A 6 26.14 12.56 6.71
N GLU A 7 25.83 11.40 7.29
CA GLU A 7 24.44 10.93 7.54
C GLU A 7 23.68 11.84 8.52
N GLY A 8 24.36 12.67 9.30
CA GLY A 8 23.74 13.58 10.27
C GLY A 8 23.39 12.93 11.60
N ASP A 9 24.09 11.84 11.98
CA ASP A 9 23.87 11.11 13.24
C ASP A 9 24.22 12.02 14.44
N GLU A 10 23.18 12.42 15.21
CA GLU A 10 23.34 13.32 16.36
C GLU A 10 24.18 12.73 17.47
N ILE A 11 24.17 11.39 17.67
CA ILE A 11 24.95 10.72 18.71
C ILE A 11 26.45 10.91 18.43
N ILE A 12 26.85 10.77 17.16
CA ILE A 12 28.23 10.94 16.75
C ILE A 12 28.64 12.43 16.80
N ARG A 13 27.74 13.34 16.41
CA ARG A 13 27.99 14.80 16.54
C ARG A 13 28.27 15.21 17.98
N GLN A 14 27.48 14.71 18.92
CA GLN A 14 27.66 14.99 20.34
C GLN A 14 28.92 14.29 20.92
N ALA A 15 29.21 13.06 20.50
CA ALA A 15 30.38 12.33 20.98
C ALA A 15 31.71 12.97 20.54
N LEU A 16 31.75 13.62 19.39
CA LEU A 16 32.93 14.28 18.84
C LEU A 16 33.11 15.71 19.31
N GLN A 17 32.12 16.31 19.99
CA GLN A 17 32.16 17.69 20.51
C GLN A 17 32.65 18.71 19.48
N LEU A 18 32.13 18.63 18.24
CA LEU A 18 32.53 19.49 17.13
C LEU A 18 32.12 20.93 17.39
N SER A 19 32.97 21.88 16.98
CA SER A 19 32.69 23.32 17.04
C SER A 19 31.63 23.69 15.97
N GLU A 20 30.96 24.84 16.16
CA GLU A 20 29.97 25.34 15.19
C GLU A 20 30.57 25.51 13.78
N ASN A 21 31.82 25.96 13.69
CA ASN A 21 32.50 26.14 12.38
C ASN A 21 32.77 24.81 11.68
N GLU A 22 33.07 23.72 12.44
CA GLU A 22 33.27 22.40 11.87
C GLU A 22 31.95 21.78 11.41
N LEU A 23 30.87 22.00 12.14
CA LEU A 23 29.53 21.57 11.74
C LEU A 23 29.08 22.29 10.47
N ASP A 24 29.34 23.59 10.36
CA ASP A 24 28.99 24.39 9.18
C ASP A 24 29.78 23.92 7.93
N MET A 25 31.07 23.63 8.08
CA MET A 25 31.91 23.03 7.02
C MET A 25 31.35 21.68 6.55
N ILE A 26 30.94 20.81 7.47
CA ILE A 26 30.35 19.51 7.12
C ILE A 26 29.05 19.71 6.35
N GLU A 27 28.17 20.57 6.82
CA GLU A 27 26.88 20.83 6.19
C GLU A 27 27.05 21.49 4.82
N HIS A 28 28.05 22.38 4.65
CA HIS A 28 28.41 22.95 3.35
C HIS A 28 28.86 21.85 2.37
N SER A 29 29.77 20.98 2.78
CA SER A 29 30.25 19.86 1.94
C SER A 29 29.13 18.88 1.58
N VAL A 30 28.21 18.63 2.49
CA VAL A 30 27.02 17.79 2.24
C VAL A 30 26.10 18.47 1.22
N THR A 31 25.86 19.77 1.38
CA THR A 31 25.00 20.54 0.44
C THR A 31 25.59 20.57 -0.96
N GLU A 32 26.91 20.73 -1.07
CA GLU A 32 27.64 20.70 -2.35
C GLU A 32 27.51 19.32 -3.00
N MET A 33 27.72 18.24 -2.25
CA MET A 33 27.53 16.86 -2.72
C MET A 33 26.09 16.60 -3.18
N GLU A 34 25.09 17.06 -2.43
CA GLU A 34 23.67 16.93 -2.79
C GLU A 34 23.32 17.68 -4.09
N GLN A 35 23.93 18.85 -4.30
CA GLN A 35 23.74 19.64 -5.53
C GLN A 35 24.43 19.00 -6.75
N GLU A 36 25.65 18.52 -6.60
CA GLU A 36 26.40 17.88 -7.69
C GLU A 36 25.77 16.55 -8.12
N LEU A 37 25.37 15.71 -7.16
CA LEU A 37 24.80 14.39 -7.46
C LEU A 37 23.28 14.46 -7.75
N GLY A 38 22.60 15.55 -7.40
CA GLY A 38 21.16 15.70 -7.57
C GLY A 38 20.33 14.73 -6.72
N THR A 39 20.90 14.21 -5.63
CA THR A 39 20.32 13.26 -4.70
C THR A 39 20.51 13.72 -3.27
N ASP A 40 19.77 13.15 -2.31
CA ASP A 40 20.00 13.40 -0.88
C ASP A 40 21.25 12.69 -0.35
N ARG A 41 21.74 13.13 0.81
CA ARG A 41 22.95 12.60 1.46
C ARG A 41 22.92 11.10 1.72
N GLU A 42 21.75 10.55 2.04
CA GLU A 42 21.58 9.13 2.32
C GLU A 42 21.67 8.30 1.03
N ALA A 43 21.03 8.78 -0.06
CA ALA A 43 21.08 8.14 -1.37
C ALA A 43 22.50 8.23 -1.96
N ALA A 44 23.19 9.37 -1.83
CA ALA A 44 24.57 9.53 -2.31
C ALA A 44 25.52 8.58 -1.60
N LEU A 45 25.42 8.43 -0.28
CA LEU A 45 26.24 7.49 0.49
C LEU A 45 25.90 6.03 0.18
N ALA A 46 24.63 5.72 -0.07
CA ALA A 46 24.21 4.39 -0.49
C ALA A 46 24.81 4.05 -1.86
N ASP A 47 24.72 4.96 -2.80
CA ASP A 47 25.28 4.79 -4.16
C ASP A 47 26.80 4.57 -4.12
N MET A 48 27.53 5.38 -3.37
CA MET A 48 28.98 5.20 -3.15
C MET A 48 29.32 3.82 -2.54
N ARG A 49 28.55 3.37 -1.55
CA ARG A 49 28.74 2.03 -0.95
C ARG A 49 28.52 0.91 -1.94
N TYR A 50 27.46 1.03 -2.76
CA TYR A 50 27.17 0.03 -3.79
C TYR A 50 28.21 0.02 -4.91
N THR A 51 28.65 1.19 -5.38
CA THR A 51 29.72 1.29 -6.37
C THR A 51 31.01 0.63 -5.85
N PHE A 52 31.41 0.92 -4.61
CA PHE A 52 32.58 0.27 -4.00
C PHE A 52 32.41 -1.25 -3.87
N ILE A 53 31.23 -1.72 -3.47
CA ILE A 53 30.94 -3.17 -3.39
C ILE A 53 30.99 -3.79 -4.79
N GLU A 54 30.47 -3.14 -5.83
CA GLU A 54 30.52 -3.63 -7.21
C GLU A 54 31.96 -3.73 -7.72
N GLU A 55 32.80 -2.73 -7.46
CA GLU A 55 34.21 -2.76 -7.82
C GLU A 55 34.95 -3.91 -7.13
N VAL A 56 34.81 -4.06 -5.82
CA VAL A 56 35.44 -5.13 -5.06
C VAL A 56 34.91 -6.50 -5.50
N CYS A 57 33.62 -6.63 -5.75
CA CYS A 57 33.01 -7.86 -6.23
C CYS A 57 33.43 -8.19 -7.67
N ALA A 58 33.65 -7.20 -8.53
CA ALA A 58 34.13 -7.42 -9.89
C ALA A 58 35.53 -8.02 -9.92
N GLU A 59 36.39 -7.64 -8.98
CA GLU A 59 37.77 -8.15 -8.87
C GLU A 59 37.89 -9.48 -8.09
N SER A 60 37.05 -9.67 -7.07
CA SER A 60 37.19 -10.78 -6.10
C SER A 60 36.20 -11.92 -6.30
N VAL A 61 35.06 -11.67 -6.96
CA VAL A 61 33.98 -12.67 -7.11
C VAL A 61 33.91 -13.18 -8.55
N VAL A 62 34.33 -14.44 -8.76
CA VAL A 62 34.02 -15.14 -10.01
C VAL A 62 32.54 -15.48 -10.03
N LYS A 63 31.75 -14.72 -10.77
CA LYS A 63 30.31 -15.00 -10.95
C LYS A 63 30.14 -16.39 -11.54
N GLY A 64 29.71 -17.34 -10.74
CA GLY A 64 29.28 -18.66 -11.19
C GLY A 64 28.17 -18.55 -12.25
N HIS A 65 27.86 -19.66 -12.94
CA HIS A 65 26.78 -19.70 -13.91
C HIS A 65 25.51 -19.10 -13.33
N GLN A 66 25.00 -18.02 -13.95
CA GLN A 66 23.71 -17.46 -13.58
C GLN A 66 22.64 -18.57 -13.70
N SER A 67 21.89 -18.79 -12.63
CA SER A 67 20.84 -19.81 -12.68
C SER A 67 19.83 -19.46 -13.77
N LYS A 68 19.24 -20.49 -14.41
CA LYS A 68 18.19 -20.27 -15.43
C LYS A 68 17.02 -19.44 -14.88
N GLU A 69 16.78 -19.50 -13.58
CA GLU A 69 15.77 -18.72 -12.85
C GLU A 69 16.13 -17.23 -12.79
N SER A 70 17.37 -16.89 -12.51
CA SER A 70 17.86 -15.51 -12.53
C SER A 70 17.71 -14.87 -13.92
N LEU A 71 18.09 -15.60 -15.00
CA LEU A 71 17.93 -15.12 -16.35
C LEU A 71 16.47 -14.92 -16.76
N ARG A 72 15.57 -15.78 -16.26
CA ARG A 72 14.13 -15.64 -16.46
C ARG A 72 13.57 -14.43 -15.73
N SER A 73 13.97 -14.21 -14.48
CA SER A 73 13.59 -13.04 -13.69
C SER A 73 14.01 -11.74 -14.37
N VAL A 74 15.25 -11.63 -14.85
CA VAL A 74 15.76 -10.45 -15.57
C VAL A 74 14.94 -10.15 -16.84
N LYS A 75 14.55 -11.18 -17.60
CA LYS A 75 13.71 -10.98 -18.80
C LYS A 75 12.31 -10.51 -18.46
N ILE A 76 11.70 -11.03 -17.40
CA ILE A 76 10.38 -10.60 -16.94
C ILE A 76 10.47 -9.18 -16.40
N ASP A 77 11.52 -8.86 -15.64
CA ASP A 77 11.74 -7.54 -15.08
C ASP A 77 11.92 -6.47 -16.14
N SER A 78 12.61 -6.78 -17.25
CA SER A 78 12.77 -5.83 -18.37
C SER A 78 11.44 -5.34 -18.95
N VAL A 79 10.38 -6.15 -18.87
CA VAL A 79 9.03 -5.80 -19.32
C VAL A 79 8.24 -5.12 -18.21
N LEU A 80 8.26 -5.70 -17.01
CA LEU A 80 7.44 -5.23 -15.86
C LEU A 80 7.94 -3.92 -15.25
N THR A 81 9.24 -3.62 -15.34
CA THR A 81 9.83 -2.37 -14.86
C THR A 81 10.08 -1.35 -15.98
N HIS A 82 9.60 -1.62 -17.20
CA HIS A 82 9.77 -0.72 -18.31
C HIS A 82 9.09 0.64 -18.05
N LYS A 83 9.79 1.73 -18.35
CA LYS A 83 9.39 3.13 -18.05
C LYS A 83 7.95 3.50 -18.43
N TYR A 84 7.41 2.93 -19.51
CA TYR A 84 6.06 3.23 -20.02
C TYR A 84 5.07 2.08 -19.80
N LEU A 85 5.53 0.83 -19.78
CA LEU A 85 4.69 -0.37 -19.69
C LEU A 85 4.38 -0.77 -18.25
N ALA A 86 5.21 -0.39 -17.27
CA ALA A 86 5.03 -0.80 -15.88
C ALA A 86 3.68 -0.37 -15.30
N ILE A 87 3.27 0.88 -15.50
CA ILE A 87 2.00 1.40 -14.97
C ILE A 87 0.78 0.76 -15.65
N PRO A 88 0.68 0.67 -17.00
CA PRO A 88 -0.42 -0.03 -17.67
C PRO A 88 -0.52 -1.51 -17.28
N ILE A 89 0.59 -2.23 -17.20
CA ILE A 89 0.59 -3.65 -16.80
C ILE A 89 0.09 -3.78 -15.37
N PHE A 90 0.60 -2.93 -14.47
CA PHE A 90 0.14 -2.89 -13.09
C PHE A 90 -1.37 -2.65 -12.97
N LEU A 91 -1.89 -1.65 -13.66
CA LEU A 91 -3.33 -1.36 -13.68
C LEU A 91 -4.13 -2.53 -14.27
N GLY A 92 -3.62 -3.20 -15.31
CA GLY A 92 -4.24 -4.39 -15.89
C GLY A 92 -4.33 -5.56 -14.92
N ILE A 93 -3.25 -5.86 -14.21
CA ILE A 93 -3.21 -6.91 -13.18
C ILE A 93 -4.18 -6.58 -12.04
N MET A 94 -4.17 -5.33 -11.55
CA MET A 94 -5.08 -4.90 -10.49
C MET A 94 -6.53 -4.94 -10.93
N MET A 95 -6.83 -4.50 -12.15
CA MET A 95 -8.19 -4.59 -12.72
C MET A 95 -8.65 -6.05 -12.82
N LEU A 96 -7.77 -6.95 -13.24
CA LEU A 96 -8.07 -8.39 -13.30
C LEU A 96 -8.38 -8.96 -11.92
N ILE A 97 -7.58 -8.63 -10.91
CA ILE A 97 -7.79 -9.09 -9.53
C ILE A 97 -9.12 -8.56 -8.98
N PHE A 98 -9.39 -7.27 -9.16
CA PHE A 98 -10.65 -6.69 -8.71
C PHE A 98 -11.85 -7.29 -9.46
N TRP A 99 -11.73 -7.52 -10.76
CA TRP A 99 -12.79 -8.16 -11.55
C TRP A 99 -13.06 -9.60 -11.08
N LEU A 100 -12.01 -10.38 -10.83
CA LEU A 100 -12.17 -11.74 -10.28
C LEU A 100 -12.78 -11.73 -8.88
N THR A 101 -12.32 -10.81 -8.03
CA THR A 101 -12.76 -10.73 -6.62
C THR A 101 -14.20 -10.25 -6.51
N PHE A 102 -14.57 -9.16 -7.19
CA PHE A 102 -15.88 -8.53 -7.03
C PHE A 102 -16.90 -8.96 -8.11
N GLY A 103 -16.43 -9.42 -9.26
CA GLY A 103 -17.29 -9.78 -10.38
C GLY A 103 -17.62 -11.26 -10.49
N VAL A 104 -16.71 -12.13 -10.05
CA VAL A 104 -16.84 -13.58 -10.29
C VAL A 104 -16.86 -14.39 -9.00
N ILE A 105 -15.73 -14.44 -8.28
CA ILE A 105 -15.56 -15.36 -7.15
C ILE A 105 -16.27 -14.85 -5.90
N GLY A 106 -16.10 -13.57 -5.60
CA GLY A 106 -16.65 -12.96 -4.38
C GLY A 106 -18.16 -13.08 -4.28
N PRO A 107 -18.94 -12.67 -5.28
CA PRO A 107 -20.41 -12.79 -5.25
C PRO A 107 -20.86 -14.23 -5.06
N VAL A 108 -20.29 -15.18 -5.80
CA VAL A 108 -20.67 -16.61 -5.68
C VAL A 108 -20.49 -17.15 -4.26
N LEU A 109 -19.32 -16.86 -3.63
CA LEU A 109 -19.08 -17.29 -2.26
C LEU A 109 -19.96 -16.53 -1.25
N SER A 110 -20.21 -15.25 -1.50
CA SER A 110 -21.06 -14.41 -0.67
C SER A 110 -22.52 -14.89 -0.71
N ASP A 111 -23.04 -15.25 -1.90
CA ASP A 111 -24.39 -15.80 -2.06
C ASP A 111 -24.55 -17.15 -1.36
N TRP A 112 -23.52 -18.00 -1.43
CA TRP A 112 -23.51 -19.27 -0.71
C TRP A 112 -23.57 -19.07 0.81
N LEU A 113 -22.75 -18.17 1.33
CA LEU A 113 -22.73 -17.87 2.76
C LEU A 113 -24.05 -17.20 3.20
N SER A 114 -24.56 -16.26 2.41
CA SER A 114 -25.85 -15.60 2.67
C SER A 114 -27.00 -16.61 2.71
N SER A 115 -27.05 -17.54 1.76
CA SER A 115 -28.06 -18.63 1.75
C SER A 115 -27.98 -19.50 3.03
N GLY A 116 -26.77 -19.76 3.51
CA GLY A 116 -26.56 -20.48 4.78
C GLY A 116 -27.07 -19.67 5.99
N ILE A 117 -26.75 -18.38 6.03
CA ILE A 117 -27.23 -17.46 7.09
C ILE A 117 -28.75 -17.35 7.08
N ASP A 118 -29.35 -17.22 5.90
CA ASP A 118 -30.81 -17.15 5.72
C ASP A 118 -31.50 -18.43 6.19
N ALA A 119 -30.90 -19.58 5.91
CA ALA A 119 -31.42 -20.85 6.41
C ALA A 119 -31.41 -20.93 7.95
N ILE A 120 -30.33 -20.49 8.60
CA ILE A 120 -30.22 -20.41 10.05
C ILE A 120 -31.23 -19.42 10.63
N THR A 121 -31.35 -18.24 10.00
CA THR A 121 -32.30 -17.19 10.40
C THR A 121 -33.73 -17.70 10.33
N ASN A 122 -34.12 -18.37 9.24
CA ASN A 122 -35.45 -18.98 9.07
C ASN A 122 -35.73 -20.10 10.10
N LEU A 123 -34.71 -20.88 10.46
CA LEU A 123 -34.85 -21.89 11.49
C LEU A 123 -35.10 -21.26 12.85
N MET A 124 -34.36 -20.22 13.17
CA MET A 124 -34.52 -19.47 14.42
C MET A 124 -35.85 -18.72 14.48
N ASP A 125 -36.30 -18.11 13.38
CA ASP A 125 -37.60 -17.47 13.26
C ASP A 125 -38.75 -18.44 13.59
N ARG A 126 -38.73 -19.64 12.99
CA ARG A 126 -39.71 -20.69 13.30
C ARG A 126 -39.67 -21.13 14.75
N ALA A 127 -38.48 -21.31 15.32
CA ALA A 127 -38.34 -21.70 16.71
C ALA A 127 -38.90 -20.63 17.68
N LEU A 128 -38.56 -19.33 17.45
CA LEU A 128 -39.03 -18.20 18.26
C LEU A 128 -40.55 -18.04 18.16
N THR A 129 -41.12 -18.23 16.98
CA THR A 129 -42.56 -18.19 16.75
C THR A 129 -43.28 -19.36 17.45
N ALA A 130 -42.72 -20.59 17.42
CA ALA A 130 -43.25 -21.73 18.12
C ALA A 130 -43.26 -21.57 19.66
N TYR A 131 -42.27 -20.88 20.21
CA TYR A 131 -42.22 -20.55 21.64
C TYR A 131 -43.15 -19.39 22.07
N GLY A 132 -43.80 -18.68 21.13
CA GLY A 132 -44.73 -17.62 21.40
C GLY A 132 -44.11 -16.40 22.07
N ILE A 133 -42.86 -16.04 21.72
CA ILE A 133 -42.11 -14.91 22.28
C ILE A 133 -42.77 -13.57 21.91
N ASN A 134 -42.62 -12.58 22.78
CA ASN A 134 -43.13 -11.22 22.53
C ASN A 134 -42.62 -10.69 21.16
N PRO A 135 -43.53 -10.13 20.32
CA PRO A 135 -43.16 -9.65 18.96
C PRO A 135 -41.97 -8.67 18.92
N VAL A 136 -41.84 -7.85 19.99
CA VAL A 136 -40.72 -6.89 20.08
C VAL A 136 -39.37 -7.60 20.25
N VAL A 137 -39.33 -8.65 21.08
CA VAL A 137 -38.10 -9.45 21.29
C VAL A 137 -37.79 -10.27 20.06
N HIS A 138 -38.80 -10.81 19.37
CA HIS A 138 -38.66 -11.54 18.13
C HIS A 138 -38.03 -10.66 17.03
N SER A 139 -38.57 -9.46 16.78
CA SER A 139 -38.03 -8.51 15.82
C SER A 139 -36.61 -8.07 16.21
N LEU A 140 -36.31 -7.83 17.48
CA LEU A 140 -34.97 -7.50 17.93
C LEU A 140 -33.95 -8.58 17.60
N ILE A 141 -34.31 -9.86 17.75
CA ILE A 141 -33.41 -10.97 17.48
C ILE A 141 -33.25 -11.17 15.96
N ILE A 142 -34.35 -11.24 15.20
CA ILE A 142 -34.30 -11.54 13.76
C ILE A 142 -33.79 -10.34 12.98
N ASP A 143 -34.45 -9.18 13.11
CA ASP A 143 -34.12 -7.98 12.32
C ASP A 143 -32.91 -7.24 12.85
N GLY A 144 -32.66 -7.30 14.17
CA GLY A 144 -31.51 -6.64 14.78
C GLY A 144 -30.25 -7.52 14.71
N VAL A 145 -30.26 -8.68 15.37
CA VAL A 145 -29.04 -9.49 15.50
C VAL A 145 -28.74 -10.27 14.23
N PHE A 146 -29.69 -11.09 13.74
CA PHE A 146 -29.44 -11.95 12.56
C PHE A 146 -29.25 -11.14 11.29
N ALA A 147 -30.07 -10.13 11.02
CA ALA A 147 -29.91 -9.28 9.86
C ALA A 147 -28.61 -8.45 9.94
N GLY A 148 -28.32 -7.88 11.12
CA GLY A 148 -27.10 -7.09 11.31
C GLY A 148 -25.81 -7.90 11.20
N VAL A 149 -25.72 -9.02 11.91
CA VAL A 149 -24.55 -9.93 11.84
C VAL A 149 -24.45 -10.57 10.46
N GLY A 150 -25.58 -11.01 9.88
CA GLY A 150 -25.63 -11.61 8.55
C GLY A 150 -25.10 -10.69 7.47
N SER A 151 -25.48 -9.41 7.50
CA SER A 151 -24.97 -8.43 6.53
C SER A 151 -23.45 -8.26 6.61
N VAL A 152 -22.87 -8.25 7.80
CA VAL A 152 -21.41 -8.14 7.98
C VAL A 152 -20.70 -9.42 7.50
N LEU A 153 -21.24 -10.59 7.86
CA LEU A 153 -20.67 -11.89 7.44
C LEU A 153 -20.69 -12.08 5.94
N SER A 154 -21.70 -11.54 5.23
CA SER A 154 -21.80 -11.62 3.76
C SER A 154 -20.64 -10.95 3.04
N PHE A 155 -19.95 -10.00 3.65
CA PHE A 155 -18.74 -9.39 3.07
C PHE A 155 -17.46 -10.19 3.32
N LEU A 156 -17.46 -11.11 4.28
CA LEU A 156 -16.27 -11.86 4.66
C LEU A 156 -15.66 -12.66 3.51
N PRO A 157 -16.40 -13.40 2.67
CA PRO A 157 -15.85 -14.15 1.55
C PRO A 157 -15.12 -13.24 0.55
N ILE A 158 -15.69 -12.08 0.24
CA ILE A 158 -15.08 -11.10 -0.68
C ILE A 158 -13.72 -10.65 -0.14
N ILE A 159 -13.66 -10.38 1.16
CA ILE A 159 -12.43 -9.96 1.82
C ILE A 159 -11.38 -11.07 1.76
N VAL A 160 -11.75 -12.31 2.07
CA VAL A 160 -10.86 -13.48 2.03
C VAL A 160 -10.28 -13.69 0.63
N VAL A 161 -11.12 -13.64 -0.41
CA VAL A 161 -10.69 -13.78 -1.82
C VAL A 161 -9.74 -12.65 -2.23
N LEU A 162 -10.04 -11.41 -1.83
CA LEU A 162 -9.16 -10.27 -2.12
C LEU A 162 -7.78 -10.48 -1.49
N PHE A 163 -7.75 -10.87 -0.21
CA PHE A 163 -6.48 -11.12 0.49
C PHE A 163 -5.71 -12.29 -0.10
N PHE A 164 -6.38 -13.33 -0.54
CA PHE A 164 -5.75 -14.45 -1.24
C PHE A 164 -5.01 -13.99 -2.49
N PHE A 165 -5.63 -13.17 -3.34
CA PHE A 165 -4.97 -12.64 -4.53
C PHE A 165 -3.85 -11.65 -4.21
N LEU A 166 -4.04 -10.80 -3.19
CA LEU A 166 -2.98 -9.87 -2.76
C LEU A 166 -1.77 -10.62 -2.19
N SER A 167 -1.99 -11.70 -1.45
CA SER A 167 -0.91 -12.57 -0.94
C SER A 167 -0.12 -13.22 -2.08
N ILE A 168 -0.80 -13.70 -3.12
CA ILE A 168 -0.13 -14.24 -4.32
C ILE A 168 0.73 -13.16 -5.00
N LEU A 169 0.23 -11.93 -5.10
CA LEU A 169 1.01 -10.82 -5.67
C LEU A 169 2.24 -10.46 -4.82
N GLU A 170 2.11 -10.53 -3.50
CA GLU A 170 3.20 -10.26 -2.58
C GLU A 170 4.25 -11.38 -2.64
N ASP A 171 3.83 -12.63 -2.55
CA ASP A 171 4.71 -13.81 -2.59
C ASP A 171 5.44 -13.98 -3.93
N SER A 172 4.81 -13.57 -5.03
CA SER A 172 5.46 -13.55 -6.35
C SER A 172 6.61 -12.53 -6.46
N GLY A 173 6.75 -11.61 -5.50
CA GLY A 173 7.71 -10.52 -5.56
C GLY A 173 7.33 -9.38 -6.52
N TYR A 174 6.12 -9.42 -7.10
CA TYR A 174 5.64 -8.38 -8.01
C TYR A 174 5.48 -7.03 -7.31
N MET A 175 5.02 -7.03 -6.05
CA MET A 175 4.83 -5.81 -5.24
C MET A 175 6.13 -5.01 -5.05
N ALA A 176 7.27 -5.69 -4.90
CA ALA A 176 8.56 -5.04 -4.79
C ALA A 176 8.92 -4.24 -6.06
N ARG A 177 8.61 -4.78 -7.24
CA ARG A 177 8.86 -4.15 -8.53
C ARG A 177 7.98 -2.95 -8.77
N VAL A 178 6.71 -3.08 -8.41
CA VAL A 178 5.76 -1.95 -8.47
C VAL A 178 6.19 -0.84 -7.54
N ALA A 179 6.60 -1.16 -6.30
CA ALA A 179 7.12 -0.20 -5.35
C ALA A 179 8.34 0.56 -5.90
N PHE A 180 9.26 -0.14 -6.59
CA PHE A 180 10.42 0.46 -7.25
C PHE A 180 10.01 1.46 -8.35
N VAL A 181 9.08 1.09 -9.23
CA VAL A 181 8.59 1.97 -10.30
C VAL A 181 7.88 3.20 -9.74
N MET A 182 7.09 3.02 -8.67
CA MET A 182 6.31 4.08 -8.06
C MET A 182 7.12 4.99 -7.13
N ASP A 183 8.33 4.60 -6.75
CA ASP A 183 9.18 5.37 -5.83
C ASP A 183 9.42 6.80 -6.34
N LYS A 184 9.74 6.97 -7.62
CA LYS A 184 9.95 8.29 -8.23
C LYS A 184 8.73 9.20 -8.13
N LEU A 185 7.52 8.65 -8.21
CA LEU A 185 6.27 9.42 -8.12
C LEU A 185 5.95 9.77 -6.67
N LEU A 186 6.10 8.82 -5.75
CA LEU A 186 5.77 8.99 -4.34
C LEU A 186 6.74 9.93 -3.61
N ARG A 187 8.01 9.96 -3.99
CA ARG A 187 8.99 10.92 -3.47
C ARG A 187 8.57 12.37 -3.70
N LYS A 188 7.87 12.68 -4.80
CA LYS A 188 7.32 14.02 -5.03
C LYS A 188 6.32 14.43 -3.96
N ILE A 189 5.54 13.48 -3.45
CA ILE A 189 4.56 13.68 -2.37
C ILE A 189 5.22 13.59 -0.98
N GLY A 190 6.49 13.14 -0.91
CA GLY A 190 7.25 12.99 0.33
C GLY A 190 7.12 11.62 0.99
N LEU A 191 6.76 10.58 0.22
CA LEU A 191 6.69 9.19 0.65
C LEU A 191 7.75 8.34 -0.06
N SER A 192 8.21 7.28 0.60
CA SER A 192 9.06 6.26 -0.03
C SER A 192 8.24 5.30 -0.89
N GLY A 193 8.87 4.66 -1.88
CA GLY A 193 8.21 3.68 -2.74
C GLY A 193 7.58 2.51 -2.00
N ARG A 194 8.12 2.13 -0.83
CA ARG A 194 7.55 1.09 0.03
C ARG A 194 6.16 1.46 0.56
N SER A 195 5.86 2.75 0.74
CA SER A 195 4.54 3.22 1.17
C SER A 195 3.44 2.93 0.15
N PHE A 196 3.82 2.67 -1.12
CA PHE A 196 2.86 2.36 -2.18
C PHE A 196 2.09 1.06 -1.91
N VAL A 197 2.77 0.04 -1.39
CA VAL A 197 2.15 -1.28 -1.12
C VAL A 197 0.99 -1.17 -0.11
N PRO A 198 1.18 -0.58 1.09
CA PRO A 198 0.07 -0.31 2.00
C PRO A 198 -1.06 0.54 1.39
N MET A 199 -0.71 1.60 0.65
CA MET A 199 -1.72 2.45 0.02
C MET A 199 -2.53 1.69 -1.02
N LEU A 200 -1.91 0.79 -1.77
CA LEU A 200 -2.58 -0.05 -2.74
C LEU A 200 -3.54 -1.05 -2.09
N ILE A 201 -3.10 -1.71 -1.01
CA ILE A 201 -3.97 -2.57 -0.19
C ILE A 201 -5.17 -1.76 0.33
N GLY A 202 -4.99 -0.46 0.59
CA GLY A 202 -6.02 0.46 1.05
C GLY A 202 -7.21 0.63 0.09
N PHE A 203 -7.05 0.40 -1.20
CA PHE A 203 -8.16 0.34 -2.16
C PHE A 203 -9.04 -0.89 -1.95
N GLY A 204 -8.48 -1.98 -1.44
CA GLY A 204 -9.25 -3.16 -1.05
C GLY A 204 -9.85 -3.00 0.35
N CYS A 205 -9.00 -2.82 1.35
CA CYS A 205 -9.42 -2.66 2.75
C CYS A 205 -8.38 -1.83 3.52
N SER A 206 -8.82 -0.80 4.23
CA SER A 206 -7.95 0.09 5.01
C SER A 206 -7.31 -0.57 6.23
N VAL A 207 -7.96 -1.57 6.84
CA VAL A 207 -7.44 -2.24 8.05
C VAL A 207 -6.11 -2.94 7.79
N PRO A 208 -6.01 -3.90 6.84
CA PRO A 208 -4.74 -4.54 6.53
C PRO A 208 -3.74 -3.58 5.88
N ALA A 209 -4.20 -2.57 5.17
CA ALA A 209 -3.33 -1.52 4.67
C ALA A 209 -2.57 -0.82 5.80
N ILE A 210 -3.26 -0.42 6.85
CA ILE A 210 -2.65 0.16 8.05
C ILE A 210 -1.73 -0.85 8.73
N MET A 211 -2.13 -2.13 8.84
CA MET A 211 -1.27 -3.18 9.39
C MET A 211 0.01 -3.38 8.57
N ALA A 212 -0.07 -3.36 7.25
CA ALA A 212 1.07 -3.48 6.35
C ALA A 212 2.08 -2.33 6.50
N THR A 213 1.67 -1.15 7.00
CA THR A 213 2.62 -0.05 7.27
C THR A 213 3.68 -0.40 8.32
N ARG A 214 3.50 -1.46 9.10
CA ARG A 214 4.50 -1.95 10.06
C ARG A 214 5.79 -2.42 9.40
N THR A 215 5.75 -2.76 8.11
CA THR A 215 6.93 -3.16 7.32
C THR A 215 7.79 -1.97 6.91
N LEU A 216 7.30 -0.74 7.08
CA LEU A 216 8.04 0.48 6.77
C LEU A 216 9.08 0.76 7.87
N SER A 217 10.33 0.92 7.45
CA SER A 217 11.46 1.19 8.35
C SER A 217 11.43 2.61 8.94
N SER A 218 10.89 3.58 8.19
CA SER A 218 10.77 4.96 8.63
C SER A 218 9.48 5.19 9.41
N GLU A 219 9.60 5.66 10.66
CA GLU A 219 8.44 6.02 11.49
C GLU A 219 7.64 7.18 10.88
N ARG A 220 8.33 8.11 10.23
CA ARG A 220 7.73 9.23 9.49
C ARG A 220 6.85 8.74 8.35
N ASP A 221 7.40 7.89 7.47
CA ASP A 221 6.67 7.34 6.32
C ASP A 221 5.50 6.47 6.77
N ARG A 222 5.69 5.70 7.86
CA ARG A 222 4.63 4.90 8.47
C ARG A 222 3.46 5.77 8.93
N LYS A 223 3.71 6.81 9.73
CA LYS A 223 2.68 7.73 10.22
C LYS A 223 1.97 8.44 9.08
N MET A 224 2.73 8.93 8.09
CA MET A 224 2.18 9.62 6.94
C MET A 224 1.30 8.69 6.08
N THR A 225 1.74 7.46 5.85
CA THR A 225 0.97 6.44 5.10
C THR A 225 -0.33 6.07 5.84
N ILE A 226 -0.29 5.90 7.18
CA ILE A 226 -1.47 5.64 7.99
C ILE A 226 -2.50 6.76 7.84
N LEU A 227 -2.06 8.03 7.88
CA LEU A 227 -2.94 9.18 7.75
C LEU A 227 -3.54 9.32 6.33
N LEU A 228 -2.83 8.88 5.30
CA LEU A 228 -3.30 8.95 3.91
C LEU A 228 -4.17 7.76 3.50
N THR A 229 -4.00 6.60 4.12
CA THR A 229 -4.76 5.38 3.80
C THR A 229 -6.29 5.58 3.84
N PRO A 230 -6.91 6.29 4.80
CA PRO A 230 -8.35 6.49 4.84
C PRO A 230 -8.94 7.29 3.67
N PHE A 231 -8.13 8.06 2.95
CA PHE A 231 -8.58 8.77 1.74
C PHE A 231 -8.76 7.83 0.54
N MET A 232 -8.13 6.66 0.58
CA MET A 232 -8.33 5.63 -0.44
C MET A 232 -9.74 5.05 -0.34
N SER A 233 -10.43 4.99 -1.47
CA SER A 233 -11.80 4.46 -1.51
C SER A 233 -11.75 2.94 -1.53
N CYS A 234 -11.99 2.31 -0.38
CA CYS A 234 -12.05 0.85 -0.28
C CYS A 234 -13.42 0.30 -0.70
N SER A 235 -13.51 -1.00 -0.88
CA SER A 235 -14.73 -1.71 -1.30
C SER A 235 -15.95 -1.43 -0.42
N ALA A 236 -15.75 -1.23 0.88
CA ALA A 236 -16.83 -0.91 1.82
C ALA A 236 -17.49 0.47 1.57
N LYS A 237 -16.80 1.39 0.90
CA LYS A 237 -17.35 2.71 0.55
C LYS A 237 -18.21 2.66 -0.73
N LEU A 238 -18.03 1.65 -1.60
CA LEU A 238 -18.77 1.53 -2.86
C LEU A 238 -20.30 1.49 -2.67
N PRO A 239 -20.86 0.68 -1.76
CA PRO A 239 -22.32 0.68 -1.52
C PRO A 239 -22.82 2.06 -1.05
N ILE A 240 -22.04 2.75 -0.21
CA ILE A 240 -22.40 4.10 0.26
C ILE A 240 -22.42 5.08 -0.91
N TYR A 241 -21.40 5.06 -1.77
CA TYR A 241 -21.36 5.90 -2.97
C TYR A 241 -22.51 5.58 -3.93
N ALA A 242 -22.84 4.29 -4.11
CA ALA A 242 -23.95 3.87 -4.95
C ALA A 242 -25.29 4.42 -4.44
N VAL A 243 -25.59 4.29 -3.14
CA VAL A 243 -26.83 4.80 -2.56
C VAL A 243 -26.92 6.31 -2.72
N PHE A 244 -25.86 7.05 -2.40
CA PHE A 244 -25.86 8.51 -2.57
C PHE A 244 -25.97 8.93 -4.03
N SER A 245 -25.23 8.28 -4.93
CA SER A 245 -25.25 8.62 -6.35
C SER A 245 -26.63 8.37 -6.99
N THR A 246 -27.26 7.25 -6.66
CA THR A 246 -28.60 6.92 -7.20
C THR A 246 -29.70 7.79 -6.57
N ALA A 247 -29.58 8.19 -5.31
CA ALA A 247 -30.56 9.03 -4.65
C ALA A 247 -30.55 10.49 -5.15
N PHE A 248 -29.34 11.06 -5.37
CA PHE A 248 -29.24 12.48 -5.75
C PHE A 248 -29.03 12.71 -7.24
N PHE A 249 -28.43 11.75 -7.96
CA PHE A 249 -28.08 11.87 -9.38
C PHE A 249 -28.38 10.57 -10.14
N PRO A 250 -29.68 10.17 -10.30
CA PRO A 250 -30.03 8.90 -10.91
C PRO A 250 -29.51 8.74 -12.33
N ASP A 251 -29.52 9.83 -13.13
CA ASP A 251 -29.11 9.82 -14.54
C ASP A 251 -27.57 9.77 -14.71
N TYR A 252 -26.81 10.20 -13.71
CA TYR A 252 -25.34 10.31 -13.74
C TYR A 252 -24.66 9.51 -12.64
N ALA A 253 -25.32 8.54 -12.03
CA ALA A 253 -24.83 7.82 -10.87
C ALA A 253 -23.41 7.23 -11.06
N ALA A 254 -23.14 6.61 -12.21
CA ALA A 254 -21.83 6.05 -12.53
C ALA A 254 -20.73 7.12 -12.62
N LEU A 255 -21.03 8.27 -13.23
CA LEU A 255 -20.10 9.37 -13.38
C LEU A 255 -19.79 10.02 -12.03
N VAL A 256 -20.79 10.17 -11.16
CA VAL A 256 -20.63 10.68 -9.79
C VAL A 256 -19.77 9.73 -8.95
N MET A 257 -19.97 8.42 -9.07
CA MET A 257 -19.12 7.44 -8.38
C MET A 257 -17.65 7.55 -8.80
N ILE A 258 -17.37 7.66 -10.10
CA ILE A 258 -16.01 7.86 -10.60
C ILE A 258 -15.43 9.18 -10.10
N ALA A 259 -16.21 10.25 -10.12
CA ALA A 259 -15.79 11.56 -9.63
C ALA A 259 -15.42 11.52 -8.14
N LEU A 260 -16.20 10.82 -7.30
CA LEU A 260 -15.90 10.64 -5.88
C LEU A 260 -14.60 9.84 -5.65
N TYR A 261 -14.35 8.84 -6.48
CA TYR A 261 -13.09 8.08 -6.44
C TYR A 261 -11.89 8.95 -6.77
N VAL A 262 -11.97 9.70 -7.87
CA VAL A 262 -10.92 10.62 -8.30
C VAL A 262 -10.72 11.73 -7.25
N PHE A 263 -11.81 12.26 -6.70
CA PHE A 263 -11.76 13.27 -5.63
C PHE A 263 -11.04 12.74 -4.38
N GLY A 264 -11.29 11.48 -3.98
CA GLY A 264 -10.57 10.84 -2.87
C GLY A 264 -9.06 10.78 -3.11
N ILE A 265 -8.64 10.37 -4.32
CA ILE A 265 -7.21 10.30 -4.70
C ILE A 265 -6.58 11.70 -4.71
N LEU A 266 -7.24 12.68 -5.30
CA LEU A 266 -6.75 14.07 -5.35
C LEU A 266 -6.61 14.66 -3.95
N THR A 267 -7.57 14.40 -3.08
CA THR A 267 -7.53 14.83 -1.66
C THR A 267 -6.37 14.16 -0.93
N ALA A 268 -6.12 12.88 -1.16
CA ALA A 268 -4.96 12.18 -0.59
C ALA A 268 -3.63 12.81 -1.02
N ILE A 269 -3.49 13.14 -2.31
CA ILE A 269 -2.29 13.80 -2.84
C ILE A 269 -2.11 15.18 -2.21
N LEU A 270 -3.19 15.98 -2.15
CA LEU A 270 -3.18 17.32 -1.56
C LEU A 270 -2.80 17.26 -0.06
N CYS A 271 -3.43 16.38 0.71
CA CYS A 271 -3.09 16.16 2.11
C CYS A 271 -1.64 15.70 2.29
N GLY A 272 -1.16 14.80 1.41
CA GLY A 272 0.23 14.37 1.40
C GLY A 272 1.22 15.52 1.22
N LEU A 273 0.96 16.42 0.28
CA LEU A 273 1.76 17.61 0.05
C LEU A 273 1.72 18.57 1.25
N ILE A 274 0.56 18.78 1.86
CA ILE A 274 0.42 19.60 3.06
C ILE A 274 1.20 18.98 4.22
N PHE A 275 1.06 17.69 4.46
CA PHE A 275 1.75 16.98 5.54
C PHE A 275 3.27 16.98 5.37
N LYS A 276 3.76 16.85 4.14
CA LYS A 276 5.19 16.97 3.83
C LYS A 276 5.77 18.30 4.29
N HIS A 277 5.03 19.39 4.14
CA HIS A 277 5.51 20.72 4.46
C HIS A 277 5.24 21.15 5.91
N THR A 278 4.23 20.56 6.56
CA THR A 278 3.79 20.96 7.92
C THR A 278 4.27 20.00 9.00
N LEU A 279 3.74 18.77 9.00
CA LEU A 279 3.94 17.79 10.09
C LEU A 279 5.20 16.93 9.90
N PHE A 280 5.49 16.54 8.68
CA PHE A 280 6.54 15.56 8.37
C PHE A 280 7.65 16.19 7.53
N LYS A 281 8.37 17.14 8.14
CA LYS A 281 9.56 17.75 7.53
C LYS A 281 10.68 16.71 7.44
N GLY A 282 11.38 16.64 6.31
CA GLY A 282 12.49 15.71 6.07
C GLY A 282 12.34 14.96 4.74
N GLN A 283 13.42 14.33 4.30
CA GLN A 283 13.45 13.53 3.07
C GLN A 283 12.94 12.10 3.34
N PRO A 284 12.22 11.48 2.41
CA PRO A 284 11.88 10.06 2.51
C PRO A 284 13.14 9.21 2.43
N VAL A 285 13.19 8.14 3.21
CA VAL A 285 14.32 7.20 3.20
C VAL A 285 14.50 6.63 1.79
N PRO A 286 15.73 6.64 1.23
CA PRO A 286 16.00 6.12 -0.10
C PRO A 286 15.61 4.64 -0.19
N PHE A 287 14.95 4.31 -1.28
CA PHE A 287 14.50 2.94 -1.53
C PHE A 287 15.64 2.14 -2.19
N VAL A 288 16.40 1.45 -1.36
CA VAL A 288 17.41 0.50 -1.80
C VAL A 288 16.90 -0.90 -1.48
N MET A 289 16.59 -1.69 -2.49
CA MET A 289 16.13 -3.08 -2.33
C MET A 289 16.62 -3.94 -3.48
N GLU A 290 17.22 -5.07 -3.16
CA GLU A 290 17.44 -6.12 -4.13
C GLU A 290 16.10 -6.73 -4.53
N LEU A 291 15.86 -6.84 -5.85
CA LEU A 291 14.65 -7.44 -6.35
C LEU A 291 14.72 -8.97 -6.13
N PRO A 292 13.78 -9.54 -5.37
CA PRO A 292 13.76 -10.98 -5.14
C PRO A 292 13.51 -11.74 -6.45
N ASN A 293 14.09 -12.95 -6.58
CA ASN A 293 13.76 -13.82 -7.72
C ASN A 293 12.29 -14.22 -7.66
N TYR A 294 11.65 -14.38 -8.83
CA TYR A 294 10.28 -14.90 -8.91
C TYR A 294 10.24 -16.33 -8.38
N ARG A 295 9.30 -16.60 -7.52
CA ARG A 295 8.96 -17.94 -7.04
C ARG A 295 7.66 -18.43 -7.67
#